data_d264d66eeadfdb817684dbec3d2c248c
#
_entry.id   d264d66eeadfdb817684dbec3d2c248c
#
_cell.length_a   1.000
_cell.length_b   1.000
_cell.length_c   1.000
_cell.angle_alpha   90.00
_cell.angle_beta   90.00
_cell.angle_gamma   90.00
#
_symmetry.space_group_name_H-M   'P 1'
#
loop_
_entity.id
_entity.type
_entity.pdbx_description
1 polymer ?
#
loop_
_entity_poly.entity_id
_entity_poly.type
_entity_poly.pdbx_seq_one_letter_code
_entity_poly.pdbx_strand_id
1 'polypeptide(L)'
;MWYIAAMRTLILRTSLYALLLVTLASAGGSAQRTTPRESQPLTAARAGGVEDGVRAFMHDVAHDVTADGPAAWRKYFADTPAFFMAVNGKIFFANSAEVTTGLPQVALAIKQIELKWGDDLRVDLLAPDLAVVGASYHELQAWADGHHAEENGYFTGVAQYRDGRWQFRNAHWSERVPPPLVP
;
A
#
# COMPACT_ATOMS: atom_id res chain seq x y z
N MET A 1 12.59 -11.69 10.04
CA MET A 1 11.77 -12.13 11.20
C MET A 1 11.87 -11.21 12.43
N TRP A 2 12.80 -10.28 12.49
CA TRP A 2 13.04 -9.34 13.61
C TRP A 2 12.24 -8.04 13.54
N TYR A 3 11.68 -7.72 12.37
CA TYR A 3 10.95 -6.48 12.07
C TYR A 3 9.71 -6.23 12.94
N ILE A 4 9.04 -7.28 13.40
CA ILE A 4 7.75 -7.21 14.10
C ILE A 4 7.91 -7.06 15.60
N ALA A 5 9.05 -7.46 16.17
CA ALA A 5 9.28 -7.41 17.61
C ALA A 5 9.55 -5.99 18.12
N ALA A 6 10.26 -5.15 17.37
CA ALA A 6 10.65 -3.81 17.78
C ALA A 6 9.47 -2.81 17.81
N MET A 7 8.47 -2.98 16.94
CA MET A 7 7.31 -2.06 16.90
C MET A 7 6.21 -2.38 17.91
N ARG A 8 6.15 -3.60 18.46
CA ARG A 8 5.11 -3.97 19.43
C ARG A 8 5.22 -3.29 20.79
N THR A 9 6.38 -2.79 21.15
CA THR A 9 6.61 -2.21 22.50
C THR A 9 6.19 -0.73 22.60
N LEU A 10 5.95 -0.04 21.49
CA LEU A 10 5.66 1.39 21.50
C LEU A 10 4.16 1.74 21.36
N ILE A 11 3.29 0.80 20.99
CA ILE A 11 1.86 1.08 20.72
C ILE A 11 0.93 0.78 21.91
N LEU A 12 1.43 0.26 23.03
CA LEU A 12 0.61 -0.15 24.17
C LEU A 12 0.54 0.90 25.29
N ARG A 13 0.23 2.14 25.01
CA ARG A 13 -0.22 3.09 26.07
C ARG A 13 -1.06 4.20 25.45
N THR A 14 -2.36 4.10 25.53
CA THR A 14 -3.39 5.12 25.78
C THR A 14 -4.69 4.75 25.08
N SER A 15 -5.52 3.98 25.77
CA SER A 15 -6.97 3.93 25.50
C SER A 15 -7.68 4.40 26.77
N LEU A 16 -8.16 5.63 26.77
CA LEU A 16 -9.10 6.13 27.77
C LEU A 16 -10.45 6.36 27.10
N TYR A 17 -11.47 5.66 27.58
CA TYR A 17 -12.85 5.69 27.12
C TYR A 17 -13.50 7.06 27.35
N ALA A 18 -14.19 7.58 26.33
CA ALA A 18 -15.24 8.56 26.50
C ALA A 18 -16.52 8.05 25.84
N LEU A 19 -17.47 7.64 26.67
CA LEU A 19 -18.82 7.25 26.30
C LEU A 19 -19.65 8.51 26.10
N LEU A 20 -20.12 8.80 24.88
CA LEU A 20 -21.08 9.87 24.64
C LEU A 20 -22.33 9.29 23.95
N LEU A 21 -23.42 9.28 24.70
CA LEU A 21 -24.78 9.00 24.23
C LEU A 21 -25.26 10.16 23.35
N VAL A 22 -25.60 9.90 22.09
CA VAL A 22 -26.33 10.86 21.25
C VAL A 22 -27.63 10.23 20.77
N THR A 23 -28.71 10.94 21.10
CA THR A 23 -30.11 10.63 20.83
C THR A 23 -30.42 10.68 19.32
N LEU A 24 -31.23 9.69 18.85
CA LEU A 24 -31.76 9.63 17.50
C LEU A 24 -32.78 10.78 17.27
N ALA A 25 -32.53 11.57 16.26
CA ALA A 25 -33.53 12.36 15.60
C ALA A 25 -33.75 11.76 14.19
N SER A 26 -34.90 11.14 13.98
CA SER A 26 -35.34 10.59 12.70
C SER A 26 -35.76 11.71 11.77
N ALA A 27 -34.87 12.15 10.87
CA ALA A 27 -35.27 12.97 9.73
C ALA A 27 -35.38 12.05 8.50
N GLY A 28 -36.60 11.89 8.00
CA GLY A 28 -36.92 11.16 6.77
C GLY A 28 -36.27 11.83 5.55
N GLY A 29 -35.08 11.38 5.18
CA GLY A 29 -34.39 11.74 3.95
C GLY A 29 -34.75 10.73 2.86
N SER A 30 -35.39 11.19 1.79
CA SER A 30 -35.63 10.42 0.57
C SER A 30 -34.26 9.91 0.05
N ALA A 31 -34.04 8.61 0.18
CA ALA A 31 -32.86 7.96 -0.40
C ALA A 31 -32.95 8.10 -1.93
N GLN A 32 -32.22 9.05 -2.49
CA GLN A 32 -31.93 9.06 -3.92
C GLN A 32 -31.18 7.75 -4.24
N ARG A 33 -31.90 6.85 -4.94
CA ARG A 33 -31.32 5.67 -5.57
C ARG A 33 -30.27 6.18 -6.57
N THR A 34 -29.00 6.21 -6.17
CA THR A 34 -27.92 6.32 -7.13
C THR A 34 -27.97 5.09 -8.02
N THR A 35 -28.43 5.26 -9.25
CA THR A 35 -28.30 4.24 -10.29
C THR A 35 -26.81 3.82 -10.35
N PRO A 36 -26.51 2.52 -10.35
CA PRO A 36 -25.14 2.06 -10.55
C PRO A 36 -24.63 2.68 -11.85
N ARG A 37 -23.51 3.38 -11.78
CA ARG A 37 -22.83 3.91 -12.97
C ARG A 37 -22.43 2.71 -13.80
N GLU A 38 -23.16 2.46 -14.89
CA GLU A 38 -22.89 1.41 -15.85
C GLU A 38 -21.46 1.63 -16.35
N SER A 39 -20.54 0.71 -15.99
CA SER A 39 -19.14 0.78 -16.40
C SER A 39 -19.10 0.60 -17.90
N GLN A 40 -18.80 1.67 -18.66
CA GLN A 40 -18.61 1.55 -20.09
C GLN A 40 -17.43 0.59 -20.36
N PRO A 41 -17.61 -0.36 -21.28
CA PRO A 41 -16.52 -1.27 -21.64
C PRO A 41 -15.28 -0.47 -22.08
N LEU A 42 -14.11 -0.85 -21.57
CA LEU A 42 -12.84 -0.27 -22.01
C LEU A 42 -12.62 -0.64 -23.48
N THR A 43 -12.52 0.36 -24.35
CA THR A 43 -12.01 0.11 -25.70
C THR A 43 -10.53 -0.26 -25.62
N ALA A 44 -10.01 -1.06 -26.55
CA ALA A 44 -8.61 -1.52 -26.54
C ALA A 44 -7.61 -0.33 -26.47
N ALA A 45 -7.84 0.77 -27.22
CA ALA A 45 -6.98 1.95 -27.20
C ALA A 45 -7.00 2.65 -25.82
N ARG A 46 -8.17 2.72 -25.16
CA ARG A 46 -8.31 3.31 -23.83
C ARG A 46 -7.68 2.43 -22.75
N ALA A 47 -7.82 1.11 -22.88
CA ALA A 47 -7.19 0.14 -22.00
C ALA A 47 -5.66 0.27 -22.06
N GLY A 48 -5.06 0.35 -23.26
CA GLY A 48 -3.62 0.56 -23.42
C GLY A 48 -3.12 1.82 -22.71
N GLY A 49 -3.78 2.96 -22.88
CA GLY A 49 -3.38 4.19 -22.19
C GLY A 49 -3.54 4.14 -20.66
N VAL A 50 -4.51 3.38 -20.16
CA VAL A 50 -4.67 3.15 -18.72
C VAL A 50 -3.56 2.24 -18.20
N GLU A 51 -3.24 1.15 -18.90
CA GLU A 51 -2.16 0.24 -18.55
C GLU A 51 -0.81 0.97 -18.51
N ASP A 52 -0.50 1.77 -19.53
CA ASP A 52 0.73 2.60 -19.57
C ASP A 52 0.81 3.53 -18.35
N GLY A 53 -0.31 4.13 -17.97
CA GLY A 53 -0.39 4.98 -16.78
C GLY A 53 -0.13 4.21 -15.47
N VAL A 54 -0.59 2.97 -15.36
CA VAL A 54 -0.31 2.12 -14.19
C VAL A 54 1.15 1.67 -14.18
N ARG A 55 1.73 1.33 -15.34
CA ARG A 55 3.16 0.96 -15.43
C ARG A 55 4.07 2.13 -15.07
N ALA A 56 3.75 3.34 -15.54
CA ALA A 56 4.46 4.55 -15.16
C ALA A 56 4.37 4.81 -13.64
N PHE A 57 3.18 4.64 -13.05
CA PHE A 57 2.98 4.73 -11.60
C PHE A 57 3.88 3.74 -10.83
N MET A 58 3.97 2.47 -11.26
CA MET A 58 4.85 1.49 -10.62
C MET A 58 6.33 1.89 -10.74
N HIS A 59 6.74 2.41 -11.89
CA HIS A 59 8.09 2.94 -12.07
C HIS A 59 8.38 4.11 -11.11
N ASP A 60 7.45 5.08 -11.02
CA ASP A 60 7.59 6.25 -10.15
C ASP A 60 7.67 5.84 -8.67
N VAL A 61 6.92 4.81 -8.26
CA VAL A 61 7.02 4.23 -6.90
C VAL A 61 8.45 3.78 -6.62
N ALA A 62 9.02 2.94 -7.49
CA ALA A 62 10.38 2.42 -7.28
C ALA A 62 11.42 3.55 -7.30
N HIS A 63 11.29 4.49 -8.23
CA HIS A 63 12.18 5.64 -8.36
C HIS A 63 12.17 6.50 -7.08
N ASP A 64 10.98 6.95 -6.65
CA ASP A 64 10.88 7.88 -5.53
C ASP A 64 11.22 7.22 -4.18
N VAL A 65 10.84 5.95 -3.98
CA VAL A 65 11.22 5.21 -2.77
C VAL A 65 12.73 5.01 -2.70
N THR A 66 13.39 4.77 -3.84
CA THR A 66 14.85 4.68 -3.91
C THR A 66 15.52 6.04 -3.67
N ALA A 67 14.97 7.12 -4.22
CA ALA A 67 15.54 8.46 -4.10
C ALA A 67 15.32 9.08 -2.71
N ASP A 68 14.09 8.97 -2.17
CA ASP A 68 13.63 9.70 -1.00
C ASP A 68 13.45 8.80 0.25
N GLY A 69 13.68 7.50 0.10
CA GLY A 69 13.54 6.51 1.18
C GLY A 69 12.08 6.20 1.55
N PRO A 70 11.88 5.54 2.71
CA PRO A 70 10.56 5.02 3.12
C PRO A 70 9.45 6.07 3.19
N ALA A 71 9.78 7.34 3.48
CA ALA A 71 8.80 8.42 3.57
C ALA A 71 8.04 8.65 2.25
N ALA A 72 8.65 8.33 1.10
CA ALA A 72 8.05 8.45 -0.22
C ALA A 72 6.77 7.61 -0.39
N TRP A 73 6.66 6.49 0.32
CA TRP A 73 5.47 5.63 0.29
C TRP A 73 4.17 6.39 0.61
N ARG A 74 4.23 7.44 1.46
CA ARG A 74 3.03 8.21 1.81
C ARG A 74 2.31 8.80 0.60
N LYS A 75 3.05 9.19 -0.42
CA LYS A 75 2.55 9.75 -1.68
C LYS A 75 1.73 8.71 -2.47
N TYR A 76 2.07 7.45 -2.33
CA TYR A 76 1.54 6.35 -3.12
C TYR A 76 0.41 5.56 -2.45
N PHE A 77 0.25 5.68 -1.15
CA PHE A 77 -0.85 5.05 -0.43
C PHE A 77 -2.09 5.94 -0.40
N ALA A 78 -3.24 5.35 -0.69
CA ALA A 78 -4.51 6.06 -0.70
C ALA A 78 -4.89 6.54 0.72
N ASP A 79 -5.33 7.80 0.80
CA ASP A 79 -5.82 8.38 2.05
C ASP A 79 -7.29 8.03 2.27
N THR A 80 -7.54 6.82 2.74
CA THR A 80 -8.88 6.29 2.99
C THR A 80 -8.86 5.33 4.18
N PRO A 81 -9.92 5.31 5.00
CA PRO A 81 -10.05 4.33 6.08
C PRO A 81 -10.05 2.87 5.59
N ALA A 82 -10.39 2.64 4.32
CA ALA A 82 -10.38 1.31 3.71
C ALA A 82 -8.99 0.87 3.20
N PHE A 83 -7.97 1.74 3.27
CA PHE A 83 -6.60 1.34 2.97
C PHE A 83 -6.12 0.29 3.98
N PHE A 84 -5.39 -0.69 3.50
CA PHE A 84 -4.59 -1.57 4.37
C PHE A 84 -3.34 -2.04 3.64
N MET A 85 -2.33 -2.39 4.41
CA MET A 85 -1.10 -2.99 3.94
C MET A 85 -0.80 -4.24 4.75
N ALA A 86 -0.46 -5.33 4.07
CA ALA A 86 -0.02 -6.57 4.68
C ALA A 86 1.41 -6.90 4.26
N VAL A 87 2.16 -7.50 5.17
CA VAL A 87 3.52 -7.98 4.96
C VAL A 87 3.65 -9.37 5.59
N ASN A 88 4.04 -10.36 4.80
CA ASN A 88 4.31 -11.72 5.27
C ASN A 88 3.16 -12.30 6.14
N GLY A 89 1.91 -12.16 5.65
CA GLY A 89 0.72 -12.71 6.30
C GLY A 89 0.23 -11.93 7.52
N LYS A 90 0.72 -10.70 7.77
CA LYS A 90 0.29 -9.84 8.88
C LYS A 90 -0.11 -8.47 8.36
N ILE A 91 -1.14 -7.87 8.95
CA ILE A 91 -1.46 -6.47 8.72
C ILE A 91 -0.35 -5.61 9.31
N PHE A 92 0.27 -4.78 8.48
CA PHE A 92 1.30 -3.82 8.84
C PHE A 92 0.69 -2.45 9.13
N PHE A 93 -0.19 -1.97 8.23
CA PHE A 93 -1.06 -0.81 8.45
C PHE A 93 -2.50 -1.22 8.18
N ALA A 94 -3.40 -1.03 9.13
CA ALA A 94 -4.80 -1.41 8.99
C ALA A 94 -5.65 -0.33 8.30
N ASN A 95 -5.15 0.90 8.19
CA ASN A 95 -5.82 2.04 7.56
C ASN A 95 -4.84 3.19 7.27
N SER A 96 -5.29 4.24 6.58
CA SER A 96 -4.45 5.39 6.24
C SER A 96 -4.02 6.23 7.46
N ALA A 97 -4.77 6.22 8.56
CA ALA A 97 -4.36 6.91 9.77
C ALA A 97 -3.13 6.24 10.41
N GLU A 98 -3.07 4.89 10.38
CA GLU A 98 -1.88 4.15 10.82
C GLU A 98 -0.68 4.40 9.91
N VAL A 99 -0.87 4.55 8.60
CA VAL A 99 0.20 4.98 7.69
C VAL A 99 0.74 6.35 8.12
N THR A 100 -0.14 7.30 8.41
CA THR A 100 0.25 8.66 8.78
C THR A 100 1.11 8.69 10.04
N THR A 101 0.81 7.84 11.02
CA THR A 101 1.55 7.79 12.29
C THR A 101 2.74 6.84 12.27
N GLY A 102 2.64 5.72 11.54
CA GLY A 102 3.64 4.65 11.54
C GLY A 102 4.75 4.84 10.52
N LEU A 103 4.44 5.39 9.33
CA LEU A 103 5.44 5.54 8.28
C LEU A 103 6.63 6.45 8.66
N PRO A 104 6.44 7.56 9.41
CA PRO A 104 7.57 8.30 9.95
C PRO A 104 8.48 7.46 10.86
N GLN A 105 7.94 6.50 11.61
CA GLN A 105 8.74 5.59 12.44
C GLN A 105 9.54 4.61 11.59
N VAL A 106 8.95 4.11 10.49
CA VAL A 106 9.68 3.30 9.50
C VAL A 106 10.84 4.10 8.92
N ALA A 107 10.62 5.38 8.55
CA ALA A 107 11.66 6.26 8.00
C ALA A 107 12.74 6.65 9.02
N LEU A 108 12.47 6.57 10.32
CA LEU A 108 13.50 6.69 11.34
C LEU A 108 14.38 5.44 11.44
N ALA A 109 13.79 4.26 11.26
CA ALA A 109 14.48 2.98 11.37
C ALA A 109 15.25 2.60 10.10
N ILE A 110 14.66 2.84 8.92
CA ILE A 110 15.29 2.54 7.62
C ILE A 110 15.70 3.87 6.98
N LYS A 111 16.98 4.02 6.73
CA LYS A 111 17.56 5.26 6.17
C LYS A 111 17.51 5.29 4.66
N GLN A 112 17.61 4.14 4.04
CA GLN A 112 17.62 4.02 2.59
C GLN A 112 16.92 2.72 2.17
N ILE A 113 16.19 2.80 1.08
CA ILE A 113 15.64 1.66 0.36
C ILE A 113 16.09 1.79 -1.09
N GLU A 114 16.58 0.72 -1.70
CA GLU A 114 16.72 0.58 -3.13
C GLU A 114 15.71 -0.47 -3.59
N LEU A 115 14.63 -0.01 -4.24
CA LEU A 115 13.54 -0.87 -4.70
C LEU A 115 13.62 -1.07 -6.21
N LYS A 116 13.55 -2.33 -6.64
CA LYS A 116 13.45 -2.72 -8.05
C LYS A 116 12.28 -3.67 -8.25
N TRP A 117 11.41 -3.35 -9.20
CA TRP A 117 10.42 -4.31 -9.69
C TRP A 117 11.06 -5.24 -10.71
N GLY A 118 10.66 -6.50 -10.70
CA GLY A 118 11.05 -7.46 -11.71
C GLY A 118 10.39 -7.21 -13.06
N ASP A 119 10.90 -7.86 -14.09
CA ASP A 119 10.39 -7.77 -15.47
C ASP A 119 9.03 -8.47 -15.65
N ASP A 120 8.54 -9.14 -14.60
CA ASP A 120 7.27 -9.87 -14.57
C ASP A 120 6.08 -8.99 -14.15
N LEU A 121 6.21 -7.66 -14.18
CA LEU A 121 5.14 -6.74 -13.82
C LEU A 121 3.88 -6.99 -14.64
N ARG A 122 2.82 -7.38 -13.94
CA ARG A 122 1.47 -7.61 -14.47
C ARG A 122 0.55 -6.47 -14.08
N VAL A 123 -0.31 -6.08 -15.01
CA VAL A 123 -1.38 -5.12 -14.82
C VAL A 123 -2.67 -5.76 -15.31
N ASP A 124 -3.63 -5.94 -14.43
CA ASP A 124 -4.99 -6.40 -14.76
C ASP A 124 -5.97 -5.27 -14.53
N LEU A 125 -6.53 -4.75 -15.63
CA LEU A 125 -7.44 -3.61 -15.61
C LEU A 125 -8.86 -4.08 -15.28
N LEU A 126 -9.36 -3.71 -14.12
CA LEU A 126 -10.72 -3.99 -13.67
C LEU A 126 -11.70 -2.90 -14.10
N ALA A 127 -11.22 -1.64 -14.22
CA ALA A 127 -11.98 -0.48 -14.65
C ALA A 127 -11.03 0.61 -15.18
N PRO A 128 -11.52 1.69 -15.81
CA PRO A 128 -10.66 2.80 -16.27
C PRO A 128 -9.84 3.48 -15.17
N ASP A 129 -10.22 3.31 -13.93
CA ASP A 129 -9.64 3.92 -12.75
C ASP A 129 -9.24 2.89 -11.68
N LEU A 130 -9.22 1.59 -12.04
CA LEU A 130 -8.94 0.51 -11.10
C LEU A 130 -8.17 -0.63 -11.77
N ALA A 131 -7.05 -1.02 -11.19
CA ALA A 131 -6.23 -2.13 -11.65
C ALA A 131 -5.71 -2.97 -10.48
N VAL A 132 -5.51 -4.26 -10.73
CA VAL A 132 -4.66 -5.11 -9.90
C VAL A 132 -3.27 -5.12 -10.51
N VAL A 133 -2.24 -4.95 -9.70
CA VAL A 133 -0.84 -5.05 -10.10
C VAL A 133 -0.14 -6.14 -9.31
N GLY A 134 0.81 -6.81 -9.95
CA GLY A 134 1.66 -7.80 -9.31
C GLY A 134 3.03 -7.81 -9.96
N ALA A 135 4.09 -7.88 -9.15
CA ALA A 135 5.46 -7.97 -9.63
C ALA A 135 6.34 -8.68 -8.61
N SER A 136 7.34 -9.40 -9.07
CA SER A 136 8.47 -9.72 -8.19
C SER A 136 9.18 -8.42 -7.81
N TYR A 137 9.82 -8.42 -6.65
CA TYR A 137 10.63 -7.29 -6.22
C TYR A 137 11.95 -7.75 -5.62
N HIS A 138 12.93 -6.85 -5.71
CA HIS A 138 14.18 -6.89 -5.00
C HIS A 138 14.37 -5.57 -4.25
N GLU A 139 14.65 -5.65 -2.96
CA GLU A 139 14.82 -4.48 -2.11
C GLU A 139 16.09 -4.61 -1.28
N LEU A 140 16.93 -3.56 -1.31
CA LEU A 140 18.07 -3.40 -0.41
C LEU A 140 17.74 -2.30 0.58
N GLN A 141 17.97 -2.57 1.86
CA GLN A 141 17.69 -1.63 2.95
C GLN A 141 18.96 -1.32 3.73
N ALA A 142 19.18 -0.03 4.02
CA ALA A 142 20.17 0.42 5.00
C ALA A 142 19.46 0.95 6.24
N TRP A 143 19.74 0.36 7.39
CA TRP A 143 19.07 0.67 8.66
C TRP A 143 19.84 1.71 9.47
N ALA A 144 19.16 2.37 10.39
CA ALA A 144 19.72 3.41 11.24
C ALA A 144 20.81 2.90 12.20
N ASP A 145 20.78 1.63 12.58
CA ASP A 145 21.76 0.96 13.42
C ASP A 145 22.98 0.43 12.64
N GLY A 146 23.01 0.66 11.32
CA GLY A 146 24.12 0.30 10.42
C GLY A 146 24.03 -1.09 9.81
N HIS A 147 23.00 -1.90 10.13
CA HIS A 147 22.85 -3.15 9.42
C HIS A 147 22.19 -2.94 8.04
N HIS A 148 22.40 -3.89 7.15
CA HIS A 148 21.79 -3.96 5.83
C HIS A 148 20.93 -5.21 5.73
N ALA A 149 19.80 -5.08 5.03
CA ALA A 149 18.94 -6.21 4.71
C ALA A 149 18.70 -6.27 3.19
N GLU A 150 18.56 -7.48 2.68
CA GLU A 150 18.17 -7.75 1.30
C GLU A 150 16.90 -8.59 1.34
N GLU A 151 15.88 -8.12 0.64
CA GLU A 151 14.59 -8.78 0.56
C GLU A 151 14.23 -9.06 -0.90
N ASN A 152 13.75 -10.26 -1.15
CA ASN A 152 13.22 -10.69 -2.44
C ASN A 152 11.85 -11.30 -2.22
N GLY A 153 10.90 -10.96 -3.08
CA GLY A 153 9.56 -11.47 -2.89
C GLY A 153 8.62 -11.14 -4.03
N TYR A 154 7.33 -11.15 -3.72
CA TYR A 154 6.30 -10.79 -4.66
C TYR A 154 5.36 -9.75 -4.04
N PHE A 155 5.14 -8.69 -4.78
CA PHE A 155 4.21 -7.62 -4.46
C PHE A 155 2.87 -7.84 -5.18
N THR A 156 1.77 -7.55 -4.50
CA THR A 156 0.44 -7.44 -5.11
C THR A 156 -0.27 -6.23 -4.53
N GLY A 157 -0.90 -5.44 -5.38
CA GLY A 157 -1.66 -4.27 -4.94
C GLY A 157 -2.86 -3.98 -5.83
N VAL A 158 -3.82 -3.25 -5.28
CA VAL A 158 -4.89 -2.63 -6.05
C VAL A 158 -4.55 -1.16 -6.22
N ALA A 159 -4.29 -0.77 -7.48
CA ALA A 159 -4.07 0.62 -7.86
C ALA A 159 -5.40 1.27 -8.24
N GLN A 160 -5.67 2.45 -7.73
CA GLN A 160 -6.84 3.25 -8.04
C GLN A 160 -6.42 4.64 -8.50
N TYR A 161 -6.99 5.10 -9.63
CA TYR A 161 -6.86 6.47 -10.09
C TYR A 161 -7.90 7.35 -9.42
N ARG A 162 -7.44 8.30 -8.61
CA ARG A 162 -8.30 9.24 -7.90
C ARG A 162 -7.58 10.56 -7.70
N ASP A 163 -8.33 11.66 -7.77
CA ASP A 163 -7.80 13.01 -7.55
C ASP A 163 -6.58 13.33 -8.44
N GLY A 164 -6.64 12.87 -9.71
CA GLY A 164 -5.62 13.14 -10.73
C GLY A 164 -4.38 12.25 -10.67
N ARG A 165 -4.35 11.21 -9.85
CA ARG A 165 -3.18 10.32 -9.71
C ARG A 165 -3.54 8.88 -9.39
N TRP A 166 -2.64 7.96 -9.70
CA TRP A 166 -2.70 6.58 -9.24
C TRP A 166 -2.22 6.48 -7.79
N GLN A 167 -2.86 5.63 -7.00
CA GLN A 167 -2.49 5.31 -5.63
C GLN A 167 -2.84 3.86 -5.32
N PHE A 168 -2.08 3.21 -4.45
CA PHE A 168 -2.46 1.91 -3.91
C PHE A 168 -3.61 2.07 -2.92
N ARG A 169 -4.71 1.39 -3.19
CA ARG A 169 -5.84 1.22 -2.28
C ARG A 169 -5.56 0.16 -1.21
N ASN A 170 -4.79 -0.84 -1.58
CA ASN A 170 -4.16 -1.80 -0.68
C ASN A 170 -2.85 -2.28 -1.28
N ALA A 171 -2.03 -2.90 -0.43
CA ALA A 171 -0.72 -3.39 -0.80
C ALA A 171 -0.36 -4.64 0.02
N HIS A 172 0.27 -5.59 -0.61
CA HIS A 172 0.72 -6.82 0.03
C HIS A 172 2.11 -7.19 -0.44
N TRP A 173 3.01 -7.39 0.50
CA TRP A 173 4.35 -7.93 0.29
C TRP A 173 4.44 -9.33 0.87
N SER A 174 4.97 -10.24 0.08
CA SER A 174 5.35 -11.58 0.52
C SER A 174 6.83 -11.80 0.23
N GLU A 175 7.61 -12.00 1.27
CA GLU A 175 9.02 -12.29 1.18
C GLU A 175 9.25 -13.76 0.80
N ARG A 176 10.25 -14.02 -0.02
CA ARG A 176 10.67 -15.37 -0.36
C ARG A 176 11.46 -15.95 0.82
N VAL A 177 10.85 -16.82 1.58
CA VAL A 177 11.54 -17.56 2.63
C VAL A 177 12.46 -18.59 1.99
N PRO A 178 13.77 -18.60 2.27
CA PRO A 178 14.65 -19.68 1.82
C PRO A 178 14.12 -21.04 2.33
N PRO A 179 14.23 -22.10 1.52
CA PRO A 179 13.86 -23.43 2.02
C PRO A 179 14.68 -23.75 3.27
N PRO A 180 14.09 -24.46 4.26
CA PRO A 180 14.83 -24.87 5.45
C PRO A 180 16.04 -25.69 5.01
N LEU A 181 17.19 -25.42 5.60
CA LEU A 181 18.38 -26.24 5.40
C LEU A 181 18.01 -27.66 5.83
N VAL A 182 17.95 -28.56 4.86
CA VAL A 182 17.77 -30.00 5.16
C VAL A 182 19.08 -30.46 5.80
N PRO A 183 19.04 -31.03 7.01
CA PRO A 183 20.25 -31.52 7.69
C PRO A 183 20.89 -32.69 6.96
#